data_c13a3f4d9a0c688ca9850c95df11193d
#
_entry.id   c13a3f4d9a0c688ca9850c95df11193d
#
_cell.length_a   1.000
_cell.length_b   1.000
_cell.length_c   1.000
_cell.angle_alpha   90.00
_cell.angle_beta   90.00
_cell.angle_gamma   90.00
#
_symmetry.space_group_name_H-M   'P 1'
#
loop_
_entity.id
_entity.type
_entity.pdbx_description
1 polymer ?
#
loop_
_entity_poly.entity_id
_entity_poly.type
_entity_poly.pdbx_seq_one_letter_code
_entity_poly.pdbx_strand_id
1 'polypeptide(L)'
;ANNTVSIAQAQFEPKAWFRGIYADETPVGFIMLFDDPDEPVYFLWRLLVGAEFQGMGYGRQAIAHLVDYVKSRPNATELKVSHVPELPGNPGPFYQKLGFEYTGEDDDGELVMRLKL
;
A
#
# COMPACT_ATOMS: atom_id res chain seq x y z
N ALA A 1 -7.24 20.40 6.07
CA ALA A 1 -6.52 21.07 5.02
C ALA A 1 -6.42 20.19 3.79
N ASN A 2 -6.58 20.80 2.65
CA ASN A 2 -6.62 20.08 1.37
C ASN A 2 -5.22 20.00 0.74
N ASN A 3 -4.31 19.32 1.44
CA ASN A 3 -2.99 19.11 0.89
C ASN A 3 -3.04 18.08 -0.25
N THR A 4 -2.38 18.42 -1.35
CA THR A 4 -2.23 17.48 -2.45
C THR A 4 -1.26 16.39 -2.03
N VAL A 5 -1.71 15.15 -2.12
CA VAL A 5 -0.86 13.99 -1.85
C VAL A 5 -0.20 13.52 -3.15
N SER A 6 1.09 13.32 -3.11
CA SER A 6 1.86 12.77 -4.20
C SER A 6 2.78 11.66 -3.71
N ILE A 7 3.24 10.84 -4.64
CA ILE A 7 4.25 9.84 -4.38
C ILE A 7 5.44 10.07 -5.31
N ALA A 8 6.64 9.94 -4.77
CA ALA A 8 7.86 10.21 -5.50
C ALA A 8 8.78 9.01 -5.44
N GLN A 9 9.41 8.71 -6.57
CA GLN A 9 10.30 7.57 -6.70
C GLN A 9 11.52 7.70 -5.81
N ALA A 10 11.85 6.61 -5.13
CA ALA A 10 13.12 6.44 -4.45
C ALA A 10 13.87 5.28 -5.11
N GLN A 11 15.19 5.40 -5.22
CA GLN A 11 15.99 4.29 -5.75
C GLN A 11 16.21 3.26 -4.66
N PHE A 12 15.85 2.02 -4.99
CA PHE A 12 15.84 0.95 -4.01
C PHE A 12 16.08 -0.40 -4.69
N GLU A 13 15.50 -1.45 -4.14
CA GLU A 13 15.57 -2.81 -4.65
C GLU A 13 14.92 -2.89 -6.04
N PRO A 14 15.53 -3.58 -7.06
CA PRO A 14 14.95 -3.66 -8.41
C PRO A 14 13.55 -4.25 -8.48
N LYS A 15 13.19 -5.15 -7.56
CA LYS A 15 11.86 -5.75 -7.52
C LYS A 15 10.90 -5.01 -6.60
N ALA A 16 11.32 -3.93 -5.99
CA ALA A 16 10.50 -3.11 -5.12
C ALA A 16 10.20 -1.78 -5.80
N TRP A 17 8.91 -1.50 -5.93
CA TRP A 17 8.43 -0.19 -6.29
C TRP A 17 8.29 0.61 -5.00
N PHE A 18 9.16 1.57 -4.80
CA PHE A 18 9.21 2.35 -3.57
C PHE A 18 8.93 3.81 -3.87
N ARG A 19 8.03 4.41 -3.12
CA ARG A 19 7.67 5.83 -3.27
C ARG A 19 7.55 6.50 -1.91
N GLY A 20 8.12 7.70 -1.79
CA GLY A 20 7.82 8.60 -0.69
C GLY A 20 6.43 9.20 -0.88
N ILE A 21 5.71 9.38 0.23
CA ILE A 21 4.40 10.02 0.23
C ILE A 21 4.60 11.46 0.69
N TYR A 22 4.11 12.41 -0.09
CA TYR A 22 4.24 13.84 0.20
C TYR A 22 2.87 14.48 0.25
N ALA A 23 2.64 15.30 1.27
CA ALA A 23 1.53 16.25 1.32
C ALA A 23 2.07 17.60 0.92
N ASP A 24 1.77 18.03 -0.31
CA ASP A 24 2.47 19.12 -0.99
C ASP A 24 3.97 18.84 -1.03
N GLU A 25 4.80 19.60 -0.34
CA GLU A 25 6.25 19.39 -0.31
C GLU A 25 6.74 18.70 0.97
N THR A 26 5.82 18.37 1.88
CA THR A 26 6.17 17.78 3.17
C THR A 26 6.16 16.26 3.08
N PRO A 27 7.28 15.57 3.38
CA PRO A 27 7.28 14.12 3.43
C PRO A 27 6.47 13.65 4.63
N VAL A 28 5.48 12.78 4.39
CA VAL A 28 4.57 12.30 5.43
C VAL A 28 4.63 10.79 5.62
N GLY A 29 5.28 10.05 4.71
CA GLY A 29 5.42 8.61 4.82
C GLY A 29 6.02 7.98 3.59
N PHE A 30 5.86 6.68 3.47
CA PHE A 30 6.29 5.95 2.27
C PHE A 30 5.41 4.75 2.01
N ILE A 31 5.49 4.25 0.78
CA ILE A 31 4.75 3.09 0.31
C ILE A 31 5.67 2.22 -0.55
N MET A 32 5.62 0.91 -0.33
CA MET A 32 6.47 -0.05 -1.04
C MET A 32 5.65 -1.21 -1.57
N LEU A 33 5.77 -1.47 -2.86
CA LEU A 33 5.11 -2.55 -3.57
C LEU A 33 6.15 -3.55 -4.07
N PHE A 34 5.87 -4.84 -3.93
CA PHE A 34 6.60 -5.86 -4.67
C PHE A 34 6.08 -5.85 -6.10
N ASP A 35 6.97 -5.59 -7.06
CA ASP A 35 6.65 -5.45 -8.48
C ASP A 35 7.73 -6.16 -9.28
N ASP A 36 7.60 -7.48 -9.40
CA ASP A 36 8.52 -8.29 -10.19
C ASP A 36 8.00 -8.36 -11.63
N PRO A 37 8.78 -7.89 -12.61
CA PRO A 37 8.32 -7.94 -14.01
C PRO A 37 8.12 -9.35 -14.55
N ASP A 38 8.72 -10.35 -13.92
CA ASP A 38 8.59 -11.74 -14.32
C ASP A 38 7.40 -12.46 -13.69
N GLU A 39 6.74 -11.82 -12.72
CA GLU A 39 5.59 -12.41 -12.01
C GLU A 39 4.46 -11.38 -11.91
N PRO A 40 3.25 -11.71 -12.39
CA PRO A 40 2.13 -10.77 -12.31
C PRO A 40 1.46 -10.79 -10.93
N VAL A 41 2.25 -10.78 -9.88
CA VAL A 41 1.79 -10.73 -8.49
C VAL A 41 2.19 -9.38 -7.90
N TYR A 42 1.20 -8.65 -7.39
CA TYR A 42 1.40 -7.31 -6.86
C TYR A 42 1.03 -7.35 -5.38
N PHE A 43 2.03 -7.07 -4.54
CA PHE A 43 1.89 -7.20 -3.11
C PHE A 43 2.38 -5.93 -2.43
N LEU A 44 1.50 -5.27 -1.68
CA LEU A 44 1.88 -4.10 -0.90
C LEU A 44 2.68 -4.56 0.32
N TRP A 45 3.97 -4.28 0.30
CA TRP A 45 4.86 -4.69 1.37
C TRP A 45 4.79 -3.78 2.59
N ARG A 46 4.74 -2.48 2.35
CA ARG A 46 4.72 -1.51 3.43
C ARG A 46 3.98 -0.26 3.04
N LEU A 47 3.20 0.22 3.98
CA LEU A 47 2.61 1.55 3.94
C LEU A 47 2.84 2.15 5.32
N LEU A 48 3.59 3.24 5.36
CA LEU A 48 3.86 3.95 6.61
C LEU A 48 3.49 5.42 6.44
N VAL A 49 2.69 5.92 7.36
CA VAL A 49 2.42 7.36 7.51
C VAL A 49 2.92 7.77 8.89
N GLY A 50 3.72 8.82 8.96
CA GLY A 50 4.26 9.29 10.21
C GLY A 50 3.17 9.57 11.24
N ALA A 51 3.45 9.29 12.52
CA ALA A 51 2.44 9.36 13.57
C ALA A 51 1.70 10.71 13.62
N GLU A 52 2.43 11.80 13.40
CA GLU A 52 1.86 13.15 13.41
C GLU A 52 0.95 13.45 12.23
N PHE A 53 1.00 12.62 11.18
CA PHE A 53 0.21 12.79 9.97
C PHE A 53 -0.93 11.79 9.82
N GLN A 54 -1.09 10.89 10.78
CA GLN A 54 -2.14 9.88 10.73
C GLN A 54 -3.51 10.51 10.96
N GLY A 55 -4.55 9.87 10.42
CA GLY A 55 -5.92 10.38 10.54
C GLY A 55 -6.28 11.49 9.56
N MET A 56 -5.39 11.86 8.65
CA MET A 56 -5.60 12.91 7.67
C MET A 56 -5.98 12.40 6.28
N GLY A 57 -6.14 11.10 6.11
CA GLY A 57 -6.49 10.50 4.83
C GLY A 57 -5.32 10.30 3.87
N TYR A 58 -4.09 10.50 4.30
CA TYR A 58 -2.91 10.38 3.43
C TYR A 58 -2.66 8.94 2.99
N GLY A 59 -2.83 7.97 3.90
CA GLY A 59 -2.69 6.56 3.56
C GLY A 59 -3.69 6.12 2.50
N ARG A 60 -4.94 6.54 2.64
CA ARG A 60 -5.99 6.24 1.67
C ARG A 60 -5.67 6.82 0.29
N GLN A 61 -5.20 8.05 0.24
CA GLN A 61 -4.83 8.69 -1.03
C GLN A 61 -3.60 8.02 -1.65
N ALA A 62 -2.63 7.61 -0.85
CA ALA A 62 -1.47 6.88 -1.33
C ALA A 62 -1.86 5.52 -1.93
N ILE A 63 -2.79 4.80 -1.28
CA ILE A 63 -3.32 3.54 -1.82
C ILE A 63 -4.02 3.78 -3.15
N ALA A 64 -4.78 4.87 -3.30
CA ALA A 64 -5.42 5.19 -4.58
C ALA A 64 -4.39 5.37 -5.69
N HIS A 65 -3.28 6.06 -5.43
CA HIS A 65 -2.18 6.18 -6.39
C HIS A 65 -1.56 4.81 -6.72
N LEU A 66 -1.36 3.97 -5.71
CA LEU A 66 -0.82 2.63 -5.90
C LEU A 66 -1.74 1.78 -6.78
N VAL A 67 -3.04 1.81 -6.50
CA VAL A 67 -4.04 1.06 -7.29
C VAL A 67 -4.00 1.48 -8.75
N ASP A 68 -3.93 2.78 -9.03
CA ASP A 68 -3.83 3.28 -10.39
C ASP A 68 -2.56 2.77 -11.08
N TYR A 69 -1.45 2.78 -10.37
CA TYR A 69 -0.20 2.24 -10.90
C TYR A 69 -0.31 0.75 -11.22
N VAL A 70 -0.82 -0.04 -10.27
CA VAL A 70 -0.93 -1.50 -10.43
C VAL A 70 -1.87 -1.85 -11.60
N LYS A 71 -2.96 -1.11 -11.77
CA LYS A 71 -3.87 -1.32 -12.90
C LYS A 71 -3.19 -1.17 -14.26
N SER A 72 -2.13 -0.39 -14.32
CA SER A 72 -1.36 -0.20 -15.55
C SER A 72 -0.33 -1.30 -15.81
N ARG A 73 -0.10 -2.20 -14.84
CA ARG A 73 0.91 -3.24 -14.96
C ARG A 73 0.38 -4.48 -15.67
N PRO A 74 1.28 -5.26 -16.31
CA PRO A 74 0.87 -6.46 -17.05
C PRO A 74 0.14 -7.48 -16.17
N ASN A 75 -0.99 -7.99 -16.66
CA ASN A 75 -1.76 -9.06 -16.04
C ASN A 75 -2.21 -8.75 -14.61
N ALA A 76 -2.32 -7.48 -14.26
CA ALA A 76 -2.76 -7.07 -12.93
C ALA A 76 -4.26 -7.32 -12.77
N THR A 77 -4.62 -8.21 -11.86
CA THR A 77 -6.01 -8.54 -11.55
C THR A 77 -6.36 -8.26 -10.10
N GLU A 78 -5.37 -8.21 -9.24
CA GLU A 78 -5.57 -7.94 -7.81
C GLU A 78 -4.33 -7.34 -7.18
N LEU A 79 -4.53 -6.63 -6.09
CA LEU A 79 -3.48 -6.12 -5.22
C LEU A 79 -3.63 -6.81 -3.87
N LYS A 80 -2.57 -7.42 -3.38
CA LYS A 80 -2.56 -8.07 -2.07
C LYS A 80 -1.85 -7.23 -1.03
N VAL A 81 -2.22 -7.45 0.22
CA VAL A 81 -1.56 -6.87 1.39
C VAL A 81 -1.63 -7.89 2.52
N SER A 82 -0.71 -7.82 3.47
CA SER A 82 -0.78 -8.63 4.67
C SER A 82 -0.56 -7.76 5.90
N HIS A 83 -1.03 -8.24 7.05
CA HIS A 83 -0.81 -7.57 8.32
C HIS A 83 -0.77 -8.58 9.47
N VAL A 84 -0.12 -8.20 10.56
CA VAL A 84 -0.07 -8.99 11.79
C VAL A 84 -1.27 -8.63 12.64
N PRO A 85 -2.19 -9.59 12.91
CA PRO A 85 -3.48 -9.25 13.53
C PRO A 85 -3.39 -8.87 15.02
N GLU A 86 -2.36 -9.33 15.72
CA GLU A 86 -2.26 -9.15 17.18
C GLU A 86 -1.60 -7.84 17.60
N LEU A 87 -1.03 -7.08 16.65
CA LEU A 87 -0.35 -5.84 16.98
C LEU A 87 -1.35 -4.71 17.25
N PRO A 88 -1.04 -3.81 18.20
CA PRO A 88 -1.81 -2.58 18.33
C PRO A 88 -1.80 -1.81 17.02
N GLY A 89 -2.92 -1.16 16.70
CA GLY A 89 -3.04 -0.43 15.45
C GLY A 89 -3.25 -1.32 14.23
N ASN A 90 -3.83 -2.49 14.42
CA ASN A 90 -4.19 -3.43 13.35
C ASN A 90 -4.82 -2.70 12.16
N PRO A 91 -4.19 -2.73 10.95
CA PRO A 91 -4.68 -1.99 9.79
C PRO A 91 -5.81 -2.69 9.04
N GLY A 92 -6.26 -3.86 9.49
CA GLY A 92 -7.32 -4.61 8.82
C GLY A 92 -8.57 -3.79 8.53
N PRO A 93 -9.17 -3.10 9.52
CA PRO A 93 -10.34 -2.27 9.27
C PRO A 93 -10.09 -1.15 8.26
N PHE A 94 -8.90 -0.57 8.23
CA PHE A 94 -8.53 0.44 7.24
C PHE A 94 -8.57 -0.14 5.83
N TYR A 95 -7.96 -1.30 5.63
CA TYR A 95 -7.97 -1.96 4.33
C TYR A 95 -9.39 -2.41 3.93
N GLN A 96 -10.18 -2.92 4.87
CA GLN A 96 -11.56 -3.32 4.58
C GLN A 96 -12.40 -2.15 4.07
N LYS A 97 -12.23 -0.97 4.63
CA LYS A 97 -12.93 0.23 4.18
C LYS A 97 -12.56 0.62 2.75
N LEU A 98 -11.37 0.23 2.29
CA LEU A 98 -10.91 0.49 0.93
C LEU A 98 -11.34 -0.60 -0.05
N GLY A 99 -12.02 -1.63 0.41
CA GLY A 99 -12.52 -2.71 -0.43
C GLY A 99 -11.70 -3.98 -0.41
N PHE A 100 -10.64 -4.03 0.39
CA PHE A 100 -9.85 -5.25 0.55
C PHE A 100 -10.64 -6.29 1.35
N GLU A 101 -10.50 -7.55 0.96
CA GLU A 101 -11.13 -8.68 1.62
C GLU A 101 -10.08 -9.71 2.03
N TYR A 102 -10.30 -10.37 3.17
CA TYR A 102 -9.44 -11.45 3.59
C TYR A 102 -9.54 -12.64 2.65
N THR A 103 -8.39 -13.20 2.27
CA THR A 103 -8.33 -14.36 1.37
C THR A 103 -8.41 -15.70 2.08
N GLY A 104 -8.20 -15.71 3.39
CA GLY A 104 -8.05 -16.94 4.15
C GLY A 104 -6.60 -17.45 4.20
N GLU A 105 -5.69 -16.82 3.48
CA GLU A 105 -4.28 -17.19 3.49
C GLU A 105 -3.60 -16.62 4.74
N ASP A 106 -2.65 -17.39 5.28
CA ASP A 106 -1.79 -17.00 6.39
C ASP A 106 -0.36 -17.08 5.88
N ASP A 107 0.33 -15.96 5.81
CA ASP A 107 1.71 -15.87 5.35
C ASP A 107 2.61 -15.64 6.57
N ASP A 108 3.08 -16.74 7.16
CA ASP A 108 4.00 -16.74 8.30
C ASP A 108 3.44 -15.90 9.48
N GLY A 109 2.16 -16.10 9.80
CA GLY A 109 1.47 -15.41 10.89
C GLY A 109 0.83 -14.10 10.47
N GLU A 110 0.96 -13.69 9.22
CA GLU A 110 0.29 -12.49 8.70
C GLU A 110 -0.95 -12.88 7.91
N LEU A 111 -2.04 -12.18 8.16
CA LEU A 111 -3.29 -12.39 7.43
C LEU A 111 -3.23 -11.65 6.09
N VAL A 112 -3.59 -12.34 5.02
CA VAL A 112 -3.54 -11.80 3.66
C VAL A 112 -4.92 -11.26 3.26
N MET A 113 -4.90 -10.09 2.64
CA MET A 113 -6.09 -9.45 2.06
C MET A 113 -5.84 -9.15 0.60
N ARG A 114 -6.91 -9.03 -0.19
CA ARG A 114 -6.81 -8.66 -1.60
C ARG A 114 -7.86 -7.62 -1.98
N LEU A 115 -7.48 -6.79 -2.94
CA LEU A 115 -8.39 -5.88 -3.63
C LEU A 115 -8.44 -6.32 -5.09
N LYS A 116 -9.62 -6.62 -5.60
CA LYS A 116 -9.82 -6.91 -7.03
C LYS A 116 -9.75 -5.61 -7.82
N LEU A 117 -9.02 -5.65 -8.90
CA LEU A 117 -8.79 -4.47 -9.75
C LEU A 117 -9.76 -4.39 -10.92
#